data_ece93d0e20c89f10376892be33abd76c
#
_entry.id   ece93d0e20c89f10376892be33abd76c
#
_cell.length_a   1.000
_cell.length_b   1.000
_cell.length_c   1.000
_cell.angle_alpha   90.00
_cell.angle_beta   90.00
_cell.angle_gamma   90.00
#
_symmetry.space_group_name_H-M   'P 1'
#
loop_
_entity.id
_entity.type
_entity.pdbx_description
1 polymer ?
#
loop_
_entity_poly.entity_id
_entity_poly.type
_entity_poly.pdbx_seq_one_letter_code
_entity_poly.pdbx_strand_id
1 'polypeptide(L)'
;MSRSEDNRWIIVAYDLPNEPSKLRVRAWRNFKKLGALYPPVSLCILPNTRQVREDIDRFRSDFRKHGTILVMDANALEVPDEGVLSRMFQEDRRKQYEEIYEECQEFLDEITENIANKKVTYEETDELEQNLEALERWFRNVREKGHGREEDASKVEKILSKCKKALAGFAEKAQPVGINK
;
A
#
# COMPACT_ATOMS: atom_id res chain seq x y z
N MET A 1 25.20 -24.06 6.30
CA MET A 1 25.38 -22.76 6.99
C MET A 1 24.00 -22.35 7.48
N SER A 2 23.77 -22.37 8.78
CA SER A 2 22.51 -21.97 9.40
C SER A 2 22.29 -20.47 9.09
N ARG A 3 21.22 -20.14 8.38
CA ARG A 3 20.74 -18.76 8.25
C ARG A 3 20.23 -18.37 9.63
N SER A 4 20.87 -17.41 10.29
CA SER A 4 20.38 -16.91 11.58
C SER A 4 19.01 -16.25 11.35
N GLU A 5 17.98 -16.80 12.01
CA GLU A 5 16.61 -16.28 12.01
C GLU A 5 16.48 -14.95 12.79
N ASP A 6 17.59 -14.42 13.29
CA ASP A 6 17.63 -13.24 14.16
C ASP A 6 17.73 -11.89 13.43
N ASN A 7 17.94 -11.88 12.12
CA ASN A 7 18.09 -10.63 11.37
C ASN A 7 16.71 -10.03 11.07
N ARG A 8 16.45 -8.83 11.60
CA ARG A 8 15.17 -8.14 11.45
C ARG A 8 14.98 -7.43 10.12
N TRP A 9 16.07 -7.12 9.41
CA TRP A 9 16.04 -6.28 8.22
C TRP A 9 16.72 -6.95 7.04
N ILE A 10 16.26 -6.60 5.85
CA ILE A 10 16.90 -6.93 4.58
C ILE A 10 17.32 -5.62 3.94
N ILE A 11 18.58 -5.53 3.55
CA ILE A 11 19.10 -4.45 2.72
C ILE A 11 19.19 -4.95 1.29
N VAL A 12 18.62 -4.19 0.37
CA VAL A 12 18.71 -4.44 -1.06
C VAL A 12 19.41 -3.27 -1.72
N ALA A 13 20.55 -3.56 -2.36
CA ALA A 13 21.22 -2.64 -3.25
C ALA A 13 21.10 -3.18 -4.68
N TYR A 14 20.76 -2.32 -5.63
CA TYR A 14 20.68 -2.72 -7.04
C TYR A 14 21.31 -1.71 -7.96
N ASP A 15 22.05 -2.23 -8.92
CA ASP A 15 22.59 -1.49 -10.04
C ASP A 15 21.92 -1.97 -11.32
N LEU A 16 21.09 -1.10 -11.90
CA LEU A 16 20.34 -1.34 -13.11
C LEU A 16 20.67 -0.25 -14.12
N PRO A 17 20.71 -0.57 -15.43
CA PRO A 17 20.99 0.39 -16.47
C PRO A 17 20.10 1.63 -16.38
N ASN A 18 20.68 2.79 -16.70
CA ASN A 18 19.91 4.03 -16.77
C ASN A 18 18.94 4.01 -17.95
N GLU A 19 19.25 3.30 -19.00
CA GLU A 19 18.41 3.10 -20.17
C GLU A 19 18.19 1.60 -20.47
N PRO A 20 16.91 1.16 -20.69
CA PRO A 20 15.71 1.98 -20.56
C PRO A 20 15.35 2.24 -19.09
N SER A 21 15.02 3.47 -18.75
CA SER A 21 14.65 3.91 -17.38
C SER A 21 13.51 3.08 -16.77
N LYS A 22 12.70 2.42 -17.62
CA LYS A 22 11.59 1.54 -17.21
C LYS A 22 12.01 0.44 -16.23
N LEU A 23 13.24 -0.09 -16.34
CA LEU A 23 13.73 -1.14 -15.43
C LEU A 23 13.92 -0.63 -14.00
N ARG A 24 14.52 0.55 -13.86
CA ARG A 24 14.72 1.17 -12.54
C ARG A 24 13.37 1.55 -11.88
N VAL A 25 12.47 2.13 -12.65
CA VAL A 25 11.11 2.48 -12.18
C VAL A 25 10.35 1.22 -11.76
N ARG A 26 10.44 0.14 -12.55
CA ARG A 26 9.83 -1.15 -12.22
C ARG A 26 10.40 -1.74 -10.93
N ALA A 27 11.73 -1.73 -10.77
CA ALA A 27 12.38 -2.20 -9.55
C ALA A 27 11.92 -1.38 -8.33
N TRP A 28 11.95 -0.06 -8.43
CA TRP A 28 11.49 0.83 -7.38
C TRP A 28 10.03 0.56 -6.99
N ARG A 29 9.11 0.45 -7.97
CA ARG A 29 7.70 0.14 -7.71
C ARG A 29 7.53 -1.22 -7.02
N ASN A 30 8.29 -2.22 -7.45
CA ASN A 30 8.22 -3.56 -6.85
C ASN A 30 8.65 -3.53 -5.38
N PHE A 31 9.80 -2.91 -5.06
CA PHE A 31 10.25 -2.79 -3.68
C PHE A 31 9.33 -1.92 -2.83
N LYS A 32 8.76 -0.84 -3.39
CA LYS A 32 7.75 -0.03 -2.68
C LYS A 32 6.49 -0.85 -2.35
N LYS A 33 6.02 -1.70 -3.26
CA LYS A 33 4.90 -2.63 -2.98
C LYS A 33 5.19 -3.57 -1.82
N LEU A 34 6.45 -4.03 -1.68
CA LEU A 34 6.89 -4.85 -0.54
C LEU A 34 7.03 -4.04 0.76
N GLY A 35 6.81 -2.75 0.72
CA GLY A 35 6.92 -1.88 1.89
C GLY A 35 8.32 -1.39 2.18
N ALA A 36 9.20 -1.37 1.17
CA ALA A 36 10.55 -0.88 1.34
C ALA A 36 10.61 0.59 1.70
N LEU A 37 11.47 0.93 2.65
CA LEU A 37 11.95 2.27 2.91
C LEU A 37 13.13 2.59 2.00
N TYR A 38 13.17 3.82 1.53
CA TYR A 38 14.31 4.42 0.83
C TYR A 38 14.83 5.59 1.67
N PRO A 39 15.78 5.34 2.57
CA PRO A 39 16.45 6.44 3.27
C PRO A 39 17.17 7.35 2.26
N PRO A 40 17.61 8.57 2.66
CA PRO A 40 18.32 9.49 1.77
C PRO A 40 19.61 8.95 1.14
N VAL A 41 20.08 7.79 1.58
CA VAL A 41 21.17 7.01 0.97
C VAL A 41 20.57 5.97 0.01
N SER A 42 21.26 5.66 -1.08
CA SER A 42 20.82 4.79 -2.18
C SER A 42 20.59 3.31 -1.79
N LEU A 43 19.92 3.08 -0.70
CA LEU A 43 19.63 1.76 -0.14
C LEU A 43 18.11 1.56 -0.03
N CYS A 44 17.69 0.31 -0.22
CA CYS A 44 16.33 -0.12 0.05
C CYS A 44 16.36 -1.03 1.28
N ILE A 45 15.60 -0.68 2.31
CA ILE A 45 15.47 -1.44 3.55
C ILE A 45 14.08 -2.04 3.62
N LEU A 46 14.00 -3.32 3.94
CA LEU A 46 12.75 -4.08 4.06
C LEU A 46 12.71 -4.85 5.38
N PRO A 47 11.50 -5.08 5.94
CA PRO A 47 11.34 -6.03 7.03
C PRO A 47 11.73 -7.45 6.57
N ASN A 48 12.41 -8.19 7.43
CA ASN A 48 12.81 -9.55 7.13
C ASN A 48 11.67 -10.52 7.45
N THR A 49 10.69 -10.62 6.56
CA THR A 49 9.62 -11.62 6.64
C THR A 49 9.79 -12.69 5.57
N ARG A 50 9.20 -13.85 5.78
CA ARG A 50 9.21 -14.94 4.79
C ARG A 50 8.64 -14.46 3.45
N GLN A 51 7.52 -13.75 3.46
CA GLN A 51 6.87 -13.25 2.26
C GLN A 51 7.77 -12.28 1.49
N VAL A 52 8.40 -11.32 2.18
CA VAL A 52 9.33 -10.37 1.57
C VAL A 52 10.52 -11.10 0.92
N ARG A 53 11.07 -12.14 1.57
CA ARG A 53 12.15 -12.95 0.97
C ARG A 53 11.72 -13.65 -0.32
N GLU A 54 10.56 -14.31 -0.31
CA GLU A 54 10.02 -15.00 -1.49
C GLU A 54 9.77 -14.03 -2.65
N ASP A 55 9.28 -12.83 -2.36
CA ASP A 55 9.06 -11.79 -3.35
C ASP A 55 10.38 -11.21 -3.91
N ILE A 56 11.38 -10.99 -3.05
CA ILE A 56 12.73 -10.56 -3.48
C ILE A 56 13.36 -11.61 -4.40
N ASP A 57 13.26 -12.89 -4.09
CA ASP A 57 13.82 -13.96 -4.92
C ASP A 57 13.17 -13.99 -6.31
N ARG A 58 11.85 -13.78 -6.39
CA ARG A 58 11.13 -13.63 -7.68
C ARG A 58 11.64 -12.43 -8.47
N PHE A 59 11.73 -11.26 -7.83
CA PHE A 59 12.24 -10.05 -8.51
C PHE A 59 13.68 -10.18 -8.93
N ARG A 60 14.52 -10.81 -8.10
CA ARG A 60 15.93 -11.05 -8.44
C ARG A 60 16.05 -11.90 -9.71
N SER A 61 15.20 -12.88 -9.89
CA SER A 61 15.16 -13.70 -11.11
C SER A 61 14.83 -12.87 -12.35
N ASP A 62 13.85 -11.98 -12.26
CA ASP A 62 13.42 -11.11 -13.37
C ASP A 62 14.49 -10.11 -13.80
N PHE A 63 15.24 -9.55 -12.84
CA PHE A 63 16.21 -8.50 -13.10
C PHE A 63 17.64 -9.01 -13.37
N ARG A 64 17.92 -10.29 -13.09
CA ARG A 64 19.27 -10.88 -13.19
C ARG A 64 19.91 -10.72 -14.57
N LYS A 65 19.11 -10.60 -15.62
CA LYS A 65 19.56 -10.41 -17.00
C LYS A 65 19.90 -8.94 -17.33
N HIS A 66 19.55 -8.02 -16.46
CA HIS A 66 19.60 -6.57 -16.72
C HIS A 66 20.55 -5.82 -15.81
N GLY A 67 21.04 -6.43 -14.73
CA GLY A 67 21.92 -5.78 -13.78
C GLY A 67 22.17 -6.61 -12.54
N THR A 68 22.75 -6.00 -11.53
CA THR A 68 23.09 -6.65 -10.26
C THR A 68 22.09 -6.27 -9.19
N ILE A 69 21.63 -7.26 -8.43
CA ILE A 69 20.86 -7.07 -7.19
C ILE A 69 21.59 -7.80 -6.07
N LEU A 70 22.04 -7.04 -5.08
CA LEU A 70 22.63 -7.55 -3.85
C LEU A 70 21.56 -7.55 -2.76
N VAL A 71 21.44 -8.66 -2.08
CA VAL A 71 20.50 -8.83 -0.97
C VAL A 71 21.31 -9.27 0.24
N MET A 72 21.19 -8.54 1.32
CA MET A 72 21.94 -8.75 2.54
C MET A 72 20.98 -8.83 3.74
N ASP A 73 21.23 -9.77 4.63
CA ASP A 73 20.60 -9.77 5.93
C ASP A 73 21.33 -8.74 6.82
N ALA A 74 20.55 -7.96 7.57
CA ALA A 74 21.11 -6.89 8.39
C ALA A 74 20.40 -6.79 9.74
N ASN A 75 21.18 -6.37 10.74
CA ASN A 75 20.70 -5.93 12.03
C ASN A 75 21.21 -4.50 12.30
N ALA A 76 20.48 -3.73 13.07
CA ALA A 76 21.01 -2.50 13.62
C ALA A 76 22.18 -2.83 14.58
N LEU A 77 23.26 -2.06 14.51
CA LEU A 77 24.41 -2.27 15.39
C LEU A 77 24.09 -1.93 16.85
N GLU A 78 23.22 -0.93 17.03
CA GLU A 78 22.82 -0.44 18.34
C GLU A 78 21.30 -0.41 18.47
N VAL A 79 20.81 -0.55 19.72
CA VAL A 79 19.36 -0.47 20.02
C VAL A 79 18.72 0.86 19.59
N PRO A 80 19.36 2.04 19.73
CA PRO A 80 18.81 3.29 19.23
C PRO A 80 18.55 3.30 17.72
N ASP A 81 19.43 2.65 16.92
CA ASP A 81 19.29 2.59 15.45
C ASP A 81 18.09 1.73 15.06
N GLU A 82 17.84 0.64 15.75
CA GLU A 82 16.62 -0.17 15.59
C GLU A 82 15.36 0.65 15.85
N GLY A 83 15.36 1.50 16.89
CA GLY A 83 14.27 2.41 17.19
C GLY A 83 14.05 3.47 16.10
N VAL A 84 15.12 3.94 15.44
CA VAL A 84 15.02 4.86 14.30
C VAL A 84 14.37 4.18 13.11
N LEU A 85 14.83 2.99 12.74
CA LEU A 85 14.24 2.22 11.63
C LEU A 85 12.76 1.92 11.87
N SER A 86 12.42 1.46 13.06
CA SER A 86 11.02 1.18 13.41
C SER A 86 10.13 2.41 13.29
N ARG A 87 10.60 3.58 13.74
CA ARG A 87 9.85 4.85 13.59
C ARG A 87 9.70 5.25 12.11
N MET A 88 10.73 5.07 11.29
CA MET A 88 10.65 5.36 9.85
C MET A 88 9.59 4.51 9.17
N PHE A 89 9.51 3.21 9.48
CA PHE A 89 8.48 2.33 8.96
C PHE A 89 7.08 2.73 9.45
N GLN A 90 6.93 3.05 10.73
CA GLN A 90 5.66 3.51 11.29
C GLN A 90 5.18 4.79 10.61
N GLU A 91 6.08 5.76 10.39
CA GLU A 91 5.75 7.03 9.74
C GLU A 91 5.34 6.83 8.28
N ASP A 92 6.03 5.96 7.53
CA ASP A 92 5.65 5.62 6.15
C ASP A 92 4.27 4.95 6.11
N ARG A 93 3.94 4.08 7.07
CA ARG A 93 2.60 3.45 7.18
C ARG A 93 1.53 4.45 7.59
N ARG A 94 1.85 5.34 8.52
CA ARG A 94 0.93 6.39 8.95
C ARG A 94 0.48 7.25 7.76
N LYS A 95 1.41 7.69 6.91
CA LYS A 95 1.08 8.46 5.70
C LYS A 95 0.17 7.68 4.75
N GLN A 96 0.45 6.39 4.52
CA GLN A 96 -0.39 5.57 3.67
C GLN A 96 -1.81 5.39 4.26
N TYR A 97 -1.96 5.27 5.58
CA TYR A 97 -3.28 5.23 6.23
C TYR A 97 -4.01 6.57 6.17
N GLU A 98 -3.29 7.69 6.27
CA GLU A 98 -3.87 9.04 6.10
C GLU A 98 -4.40 9.23 4.69
N GLU A 99 -3.62 8.87 3.65
CA GLU A 99 -4.06 8.91 2.26
C GLU A 99 -5.35 8.09 2.04
N ILE A 100 -5.40 6.85 2.55
CA ILE A 100 -6.62 6.03 2.43
C ILE A 100 -7.81 6.67 3.17
N TYR A 101 -7.57 7.29 4.33
CA TYR A 101 -8.61 7.96 5.09
C TYR A 101 -9.19 9.16 4.32
N GLU A 102 -8.34 9.97 3.68
CA GLU A 102 -8.72 11.12 2.85
C GLU A 102 -9.56 10.65 1.64
N GLU A 103 -9.11 9.64 0.92
CA GLU A 103 -9.85 9.04 -0.20
C GLU A 103 -11.23 8.47 0.24
N CYS A 104 -11.32 7.90 1.44
CA CYS A 104 -12.61 7.48 1.99
C CYS A 104 -13.53 8.67 2.31
N GLN A 105 -12.99 9.83 2.68
CA GLN A 105 -13.78 11.04 2.87
C GLN A 105 -14.31 11.56 1.53
N GLU A 106 -13.44 11.63 0.51
CA GLU A 106 -13.84 12.02 -0.85
C GLU A 106 -14.94 11.10 -1.40
N PHE A 107 -14.83 9.79 -1.16
CA PHE A 107 -15.86 8.82 -1.52
C PHE A 107 -17.22 9.11 -0.85
N LEU A 108 -17.23 9.48 0.43
CA LEU A 108 -18.48 9.84 1.14
C LEU A 108 -19.07 11.15 0.63
N ASP A 109 -18.22 12.11 0.28
CA ASP A 109 -18.63 13.38 -0.31
C ASP A 109 -19.24 13.17 -1.71
N GLU A 110 -18.62 12.32 -2.54
CA GLU A 110 -19.14 11.91 -3.84
C GLU A 110 -20.55 11.29 -3.74
N ILE A 111 -20.78 10.37 -2.81
CA ILE A 111 -22.11 9.81 -2.56
C ILE A 111 -23.11 10.93 -2.22
N THR A 112 -22.71 11.86 -1.35
CA THR A 112 -23.56 12.96 -0.93
C THR A 112 -23.92 13.88 -2.10
N GLU A 113 -22.94 14.20 -2.93
CA GLU A 113 -23.15 15.02 -4.15
C GLU A 113 -24.03 14.31 -5.16
N ASN A 114 -23.83 13.03 -5.41
CA ASN A 114 -24.66 12.24 -6.33
C ASN A 114 -26.13 12.20 -5.87
N ILE A 115 -26.37 12.08 -4.57
CA ILE A 115 -27.73 12.17 -4.00
C ILE A 115 -28.33 13.58 -4.22
N ALA A 116 -27.57 14.63 -3.92
CA ALA A 116 -28.02 16.02 -4.10
C ALA A 116 -28.36 16.35 -5.55
N ASN A 117 -27.54 15.84 -6.50
CA ASN A 117 -27.70 16.03 -7.93
C ASN A 117 -28.72 15.06 -8.58
N LYS A 118 -29.39 14.22 -7.80
CA LYS A 118 -30.30 13.16 -8.26
C LYS A 118 -29.68 12.17 -9.26
N LYS A 119 -28.39 11.92 -9.11
CA LYS A 119 -27.63 10.94 -9.89
C LYS A 119 -27.55 9.60 -9.16
N VAL A 120 -28.67 9.08 -8.70
CA VAL A 120 -28.74 7.80 -8.00
C VAL A 120 -29.16 6.72 -8.99
N THR A 121 -28.18 6.25 -9.78
CA THR A 121 -28.38 5.31 -10.89
C THR A 121 -27.61 4.00 -10.63
N TYR A 122 -27.89 2.97 -11.41
CA TYR A 122 -27.16 1.71 -11.34
C TYR A 122 -25.72 1.87 -11.81
N GLU A 123 -25.44 2.71 -12.80
CA GLU A 123 -24.08 2.97 -13.29
C GLU A 123 -23.23 3.65 -12.22
N GLU A 124 -23.75 4.69 -11.58
CA GLU A 124 -23.05 5.35 -10.47
C GLU A 124 -22.82 4.39 -9.29
N THR A 125 -23.77 3.48 -9.05
CA THR A 125 -23.61 2.45 -8.00
C THR A 125 -22.45 1.51 -8.34
N ASP A 126 -22.34 1.03 -9.57
CA ASP A 126 -21.27 0.13 -10.03
C ASP A 126 -19.89 0.81 -9.94
N GLU A 127 -19.79 2.09 -10.32
CA GLU A 127 -18.55 2.87 -10.18
C GLU A 127 -18.14 3.02 -8.71
N LEU A 128 -19.08 3.37 -7.84
CA LEU A 128 -18.83 3.48 -6.40
C LEU A 128 -18.45 2.12 -5.76
N GLU A 129 -19.04 1.01 -6.18
CA GLU A 129 -18.65 -0.34 -5.73
C GLU A 129 -17.20 -0.64 -6.09
N GLN A 130 -16.80 -0.37 -7.34
CA GLN A 130 -15.42 -0.58 -7.80
C GLN A 130 -14.42 0.30 -7.03
N ASN A 131 -14.77 1.55 -6.76
CA ASN A 131 -13.95 2.48 -5.97
C ASN A 131 -13.77 1.97 -4.53
N LEU A 132 -14.85 1.54 -3.88
CA LEU A 132 -14.78 1.01 -2.52
C LEU A 132 -13.93 -0.27 -2.44
N GLU A 133 -14.09 -1.19 -3.40
CA GLU A 133 -13.24 -2.37 -3.48
C GLU A 133 -11.74 -2.04 -3.65
N ALA A 134 -11.43 -0.99 -4.40
CA ALA A 134 -10.06 -0.52 -4.58
C ALA A 134 -9.48 0.02 -3.26
N LEU A 135 -10.25 0.82 -2.50
CA LEU A 135 -9.88 1.32 -1.18
C LEU A 135 -9.64 0.18 -0.18
N GLU A 136 -10.52 -0.82 -0.17
CA GLU A 136 -10.36 -1.99 0.69
C GLU A 136 -9.12 -2.83 0.35
N ARG A 137 -8.84 -3.02 -0.95
CA ARG A 137 -7.60 -3.69 -1.38
C ARG A 137 -6.38 -2.90 -0.96
N TRP A 138 -6.41 -1.58 -1.11
CA TRP A 138 -5.29 -0.73 -0.69
C TRP A 138 -5.05 -0.82 0.81
N PHE A 139 -6.10 -0.73 1.62
CA PHE A 139 -6.00 -0.89 3.07
C PHE A 139 -5.39 -2.24 3.48
N ARG A 140 -5.89 -3.36 2.91
CA ARG A 140 -5.32 -4.69 3.16
C ARG A 140 -3.84 -4.74 2.82
N ASN A 141 -3.45 -4.23 1.64
CA ASN A 141 -2.06 -4.20 1.20
C ASN A 141 -1.15 -3.41 2.15
N VAL A 142 -1.62 -2.29 2.69
CA VAL A 142 -0.84 -1.50 3.66
C VAL A 142 -0.71 -2.25 4.98
N ARG A 143 -1.79 -2.88 5.44
CA ARG A 143 -1.79 -3.65 6.69
C ARG A 143 -0.85 -4.87 6.63
N GLU A 144 -0.85 -5.58 5.51
CA GLU A 144 0.02 -6.75 5.27
C GLU A 144 1.51 -6.42 5.27
N LYS A 145 1.90 -5.19 4.93
CA LYS A 145 3.29 -4.74 5.01
C LYS A 145 3.82 -4.69 6.46
N GLY A 146 2.95 -4.67 7.46
CA GLY A 146 3.31 -4.57 8.88
C GLY A 146 3.87 -3.20 9.28
N HIS A 147 4.34 -3.11 10.52
CA HIS A 147 4.91 -1.91 11.14
C HIS A 147 3.99 -0.69 11.25
N GLY A 148 2.71 -0.78 10.88
CA GLY A 148 1.71 0.24 11.12
C GLY A 148 1.26 0.25 12.58
N ARG A 149 0.82 1.42 13.06
CA ARG A 149 0.18 1.50 14.38
C ARG A 149 -1.27 1.03 14.28
N GLU A 150 -1.71 0.25 15.27
CA GLU A 150 -3.10 -0.25 15.30
C GLU A 150 -4.12 0.89 15.37
N GLU A 151 -3.76 2.01 16.01
CA GLU A 151 -4.61 3.21 16.08
C GLU A 151 -4.93 3.78 14.70
N ASP A 152 -3.93 3.86 13.82
CA ASP A 152 -4.09 4.39 12.47
C ASP A 152 -4.89 3.43 11.59
N ALA A 153 -4.62 2.15 11.68
CA ALA A 153 -5.40 1.11 11.00
C ALA A 153 -6.87 1.13 11.43
N SER A 154 -7.14 1.25 12.75
CA SER A 154 -8.50 1.30 13.30
C SER A 154 -9.30 2.52 12.83
N LYS A 155 -8.64 3.67 12.61
CA LYS A 155 -9.30 4.86 12.02
C LYS A 155 -9.79 4.56 10.60
N VAL A 156 -8.93 3.94 9.79
CA VAL A 156 -9.28 3.58 8.41
C VAL A 156 -10.38 2.52 8.38
N GLU A 157 -10.34 1.50 9.23
CA GLU A 157 -11.41 0.50 9.33
C GLU A 157 -12.77 1.13 9.63
N LYS A 158 -12.79 2.11 10.55
CA LYS A 158 -14.03 2.82 10.91
C LYS A 158 -14.59 3.63 9.76
N ILE A 159 -13.75 4.34 8.99
CA ILE A 159 -14.25 5.13 7.86
C ILE A 159 -14.65 4.23 6.70
N LEU A 160 -13.94 3.14 6.39
CA LEU A 160 -14.35 2.14 5.40
C LEU A 160 -15.70 1.52 5.75
N SER A 161 -15.97 1.26 7.04
CA SER A 161 -17.29 0.80 7.49
C SER A 161 -18.40 1.84 7.23
N LYS A 162 -18.10 3.14 7.33
CA LYS A 162 -19.04 4.21 6.97
C LYS A 162 -19.27 4.24 5.46
N CYS A 163 -18.22 4.10 4.65
CA CYS A 163 -18.35 4.05 3.19
C CYS A 163 -19.25 2.88 2.76
N LYS A 164 -19.06 1.69 3.32
CA LYS A 164 -19.95 0.53 3.06
C LYS A 164 -21.42 0.81 3.36
N LYS A 165 -21.69 1.42 4.51
CA LYS A 165 -23.08 1.75 4.92
C LYS A 165 -23.69 2.83 4.00
N ALA A 166 -22.91 3.84 3.62
CA ALA A 166 -23.34 4.90 2.73
C ALA A 166 -23.66 4.34 1.34
N LEU A 167 -22.77 3.50 0.80
CA LEU A 167 -22.98 2.84 -0.50
C LEU A 167 -24.21 1.91 -0.47
N ALA A 168 -24.42 1.13 0.58
CA ALA A 168 -25.61 0.30 0.71
C ALA A 168 -26.89 1.14 0.67
N GLY A 169 -26.93 2.25 1.42
CA GLY A 169 -28.08 3.16 1.40
C GLY A 169 -28.25 3.93 0.08
N PHE A 170 -27.19 4.10 -0.71
CA PHE A 170 -27.24 4.66 -2.05
C PHE A 170 -27.82 3.62 -3.02
N ALA A 171 -27.30 2.39 -3.00
CA ALA A 171 -27.73 1.29 -3.87
C ALA A 171 -29.23 0.96 -3.71
N GLU A 172 -29.76 1.01 -2.47
CA GLU A 172 -31.19 0.80 -2.21
C GLU A 172 -32.11 1.84 -2.93
N LYS A 173 -31.57 3.00 -3.26
CA LYS A 173 -32.32 4.11 -3.91
C LYS A 173 -32.03 4.22 -5.40
N ALA A 174 -31.07 3.45 -5.91
CA ALA A 174 -30.64 3.52 -7.30
C ALA A 174 -31.75 3.09 -8.27
N GLN A 175 -31.83 3.78 -9.41
CA GLN A 175 -32.79 3.52 -10.49
C GLN A 175 -32.07 3.38 -11.83
N PRO A 176 -32.67 2.70 -12.83
CA PRO A 176 -32.14 2.69 -14.20
C PRO A 176 -32.04 4.12 -14.76
N VAL A 177 -30.99 4.39 -15.51
CA VAL A 177 -30.84 5.68 -16.21
C VAL A 177 -32.05 5.90 -17.13
N GLY A 178 -32.72 7.04 -17.00
CA GLY A 178 -33.78 7.45 -17.91
C GLY A 178 -35.22 7.35 -17.36
N ILE A 179 -35.45 6.99 -16.09
CA ILE A 179 -36.77 7.01 -15.46
C ILE A 179 -36.89 8.22 -14.52
N ASN A 180 -36.57 9.41 -15.03
CA ASN A 180 -37.02 10.64 -14.40
C ASN A 180 -38.31 11.11 -15.12
N LYS A 181 -39.45 10.84 -14.51
CA LYS A 181 -40.72 11.52 -14.86
C LYS A 181 -40.75 12.90 -14.25
#